data_4129a34c5dcd69a97a914828ba3bb6ba
#
_entry.id   4129a34c5dcd69a97a914828ba3bb6ba
#
_cell.length_a   1.000
_cell.length_b   1.000
_cell.length_c   1.000
_cell.angle_alpha   90.00
_cell.angle_beta   90.00
_cell.angle_gamma   90.00
#
_symmetry.space_group_name_H-M   'P 1'
#
loop_
_entity.id
_entity.type
_entity.pdbx_description
1 polymer ?
#
loop_
_entity_poly.entity_id
_entity_poly.type
_entity_poly.pdbx_seq_one_letter_code
_entity_poly.pdbx_strand_id
1 'polypeptide(L)'
;MRNLHKSSLVLILILVNSCQSYSVVNPALVPELATGLTEMKCDKLIEKSQQTSFALKGLAGLRAHKNCKNFKYDFQQLSDLEKRIYSEEIDELDPKKLPSPSSLPISELKKKLALAETPEEKFKAYKQLRLKQKNSGQRMDYLKTTADFFNWTKADWKKNKKNEGSIARFYEATQLFARTYWTEDKIPQADEILGETLRLLKGLTSVAELYFLKGRMADEKLKSDEAVSNYDLALEDLKTTNPKVVSFTPDKILWLKSWILYKNKKWELAEKSFSELALGTVDMSEKSRALFYQSRSLSQLDRKEDAKKILEQIIKDDFFTFYGLVSYNELGLKFPAFSQIKVEKKFAFDPELLFLTETEKKIFTELINFREIDIAERSVGILAKSIDKQVNMGIYLAQNGKRFLPLFAGFAKLENNERMEVLLKYPELLYPQPYLEKVKSMSEKTQIPTSLIYSVMKQESAFNERTRSHADAMGLMQMIPRLAKQISKKFDVAYTKSEDLYNPQINIQLGSFELMEQVRKQSGQLTFVAAAYNAGPNALANWLKTRKRPDIVEFIEEIPYDETRTYVKIIARNKLFYDRISKRDEEHSYPTEFLVMPIVE
;
A
#
# COMPACT_ATOMS: atom_id res chain seq x y z
N MET A 1 -3.19 2.20 -27.82
CA MET A 1 -2.37 1.29 -26.98
C MET A 1 -1.35 2.08 -26.13
N ARG A 2 -1.78 3.02 -25.29
CA ARG A 2 -0.85 3.83 -24.44
C ARG A 2 -1.43 4.20 -23.07
N ASN A 3 -2.34 3.41 -22.48
CA ASN A 3 -2.92 3.69 -21.15
C ASN A 3 -3.11 2.44 -20.27
N LEU A 4 -2.33 1.39 -20.46
CA LEU A 4 -2.51 0.08 -19.80
C LEU A 4 -1.67 -0.11 -18.51
N HIS A 5 -0.98 0.94 -18.00
CA HIS A 5 -0.05 0.76 -16.87
C HIS A 5 -0.50 1.36 -15.52
N LYS A 6 -1.74 1.82 -15.38
CA LYS A 6 -2.17 2.48 -14.14
C LYS A 6 -2.84 1.58 -13.08
N SER A 7 -3.36 0.42 -13.44
CA SER A 7 -4.09 -0.44 -12.49
C SER A 7 -3.19 -1.41 -11.70
N SER A 8 -2.10 -1.89 -12.27
CA SER A 8 -1.08 -2.68 -11.52
C SER A 8 -0.32 -1.84 -10.49
N LEU A 9 -0.31 -0.52 -10.65
CA LEU A 9 0.26 0.42 -9.68
C LEU A 9 -0.51 0.45 -8.34
N VAL A 10 -1.78 0.09 -8.29
CA VAL A 10 -2.60 0.26 -7.07
C VAL A 10 -2.25 -0.78 -5.99
N LEU A 11 -1.93 -2.02 -6.35
CA LEU A 11 -1.51 -3.02 -5.35
C LEU A 11 -0.05 -2.86 -4.93
N ILE A 12 0.80 -2.40 -5.86
CA ILE A 12 2.19 -2.02 -5.60
C ILE A 12 2.25 -0.65 -4.93
N LEU A 13 1.33 0.27 -5.24
CA LEU A 13 1.14 1.54 -4.54
C LEU A 13 0.63 1.37 -3.11
N ILE A 14 0.00 0.28 -2.71
CA ILE A 14 -0.29 0.01 -1.28
C ILE A 14 0.99 -0.43 -0.56
N LEU A 15 1.88 -1.21 -1.19
CA LEU A 15 3.24 -1.45 -0.69
C LEU A 15 4.14 -0.21 -0.80
N VAL A 16 3.97 0.61 -1.84
CA VAL A 16 4.79 1.78 -2.14
C VAL A 16 4.15 3.06 -1.58
N ASN A 17 2.82 3.21 -1.50
CA ASN A 17 2.18 4.38 -0.87
C ASN A 17 2.15 4.31 0.66
N SER A 18 2.19 3.15 1.28
CA SER A 18 2.56 3.07 2.71
C SER A 18 4.04 3.42 2.92
N CYS A 19 4.87 3.28 1.87
CA CYS A 19 6.31 3.56 1.87
C CYS A 19 6.73 4.91 1.26
N GLN A 20 5.90 5.61 0.50
CA GLN A 20 6.30 6.83 -0.24
C GLN A 20 6.31 8.14 0.57
N SER A 21 6.15 8.08 1.85
CA SER A 21 6.16 9.25 2.71
C SER A 21 7.05 9.08 3.94
N TYR A 22 8.22 8.52 3.71
CA TYR A 22 9.23 8.44 4.75
C TYR A 22 9.98 9.75 4.87
N SER A 23 9.91 10.39 6.02
CA SER A 23 10.91 11.38 6.39
C SER A 23 12.23 10.63 6.64
N VAL A 24 13.26 10.97 5.89
CA VAL A 24 14.62 10.45 6.14
C VAL A 24 15.03 10.88 7.55
N VAL A 25 15.24 9.90 8.43
CA VAL A 25 15.72 10.17 9.78
C VAL A 25 17.19 10.54 9.71
N ASN A 26 17.58 11.58 10.44
CA ASN A 26 18.97 11.99 10.52
C ASN A 26 19.84 10.80 10.99
N PRO A 27 20.84 10.36 10.21
CA PRO A 27 21.73 9.24 10.55
C PRO A 27 22.41 9.37 11.91
N ALA A 28 22.66 10.60 12.37
CA ALA A 28 23.28 10.88 13.66
C ALA A 28 22.49 10.38 14.89
N LEU A 29 21.21 10.01 14.69
CA LEU A 29 20.34 9.49 15.76
C LEU A 29 20.44 7.97 15.94
N VAL A 30 21.18 7.26 15.09
CA VAL A 30 21.34 5.80 15.14
C VAL A 30 22.82 5.44 15.01
N PRO A 31 23.56 5.37 16.11
CA PRO A 31 25.03 5.25 16.12
C PRO A 31 25.60 4.04 15.36
N GLU A 32 24.85 2.92 15.29
CA GLU A 32 25.30 1.70 14.61
C GLU A 32 25.18 1.76 13.08
N LEU A 33 24.59 2.82 12.54
CA LEU A 33 24.33 3.02 11.11
C LEU A 33 25.18 4.11 10.49
N ALA A 34 26.29 4.36 11.15
CA ALA A 34 27.28 5.31 10.71
C ALA A 34 27.75 5.08 9.29
N THR A 35 27.79 6.16 8.47
CA THR A 35 28.33 5.98 7.29
C THR A 35 28.37 6.86 6.09
N GLY A 36 29.31 6.62 5.25
CA GLY A 36 29.48 7.16 3.92
C GLY A 36 29.80 8.66 3.89
N LEU A 37 29.31 9.31 2.85
CA LEU A 37 29.55 10.75 2.65
C LEU A 37 28.94 11.63 3.75
N THR A 38 27.86 11.16 4.37
CA THR A 38 27.13 11.92 5.41
C THR A 38 27.98 12.16 6.67
N GLU A 39 28.97 11.31 6.93
CA GLU A 39 29.87 11.42 8.10
C GLU A 39 31.25 11.96 7.79
N MET A 40 31.53 12.20 6.52
CA MET A 40 32.81 12.77 6.14
C MET A 40 32.97 14.19 6.70
N LYS A 41 34.19 14.50 7.18
CA LYS A 41 34.57 15.87 7.53
C LYS A 41 34.55 16.77 6.28
N CYS A 42 34.31 18.06 6.50
CA CYS A 42 34.17 19.05 5.42
C CYS A 42 35.35 19.03 4.43
N ASP A 43 36.57 18.95 4.92
CA ASP A 43 37.77 18.94 4.07
C ASP A 43 37.73 17.79 3.05
N LYS A 44 37.37 16.57 3.52
CA LYS A 44 37.24 15.39 2.68
C LYS A 44 36.04 15.46 1.71
N LEU A 45 34.92 16.04 2.14
CA LEU A 45 33.77 16.25 1.27
C LEU A 45 34.09 17.21 0.12
N ILE A 46 34.76 18.31 0.44
CA ILE A 46 35.19 19.32 -0.55
C ILE A 46 36.20 18.69 -1.51
N GLU A 47 37.21 17.98 -1.03
CA GLU A 47 38.17 17.25 -1.84
C GLU A 47 37.48 16.28 -2.79
N LYS A 48 36.56 15.44 -2.27
CA LYS A 48 35.79 14.49 -3.09
C LYS A 48 34.91 15.16 -4.14
N SER A 49 34.35 16.33 -3.85
CA SER A 49 33.53 17.09 -4.82
C SER A 49 34.34 17.61 -6.01
N GLN A 50 35.67 17.78 -5.85
CA GLN A 50 36.59 18.25 -6.89
C GLN A 50 37.27 17.10 -7.64
N GLN A 51 37.24 15.89 -7.12
CA GLN A 51 37.90 14.72 -7.69
C GLN A 51 37.14 14.20 -8.92
N THR A 52 37.64 14.43 -10.12
CA THR A 52 36.97 14.08 -11.39
C THR A 52 36.73 12.59 -11.59
N SER A 53 37.58 11.72 -11.03
CA SER A 53 37.45 10.26 -11.07
C SER A 53 36.44 9.70 -10.08
N PHE A 54 35.95 10.50 -9.13
CA PHE A 54 34.98 10.07 -8.11
C PHE A 54 33.56 10.13 -8.67
N ALA A 55 32.87 8.99 -8.76
CA ALA A 55 31.55 8.93 -9.37
C ALA A 55 30.48 9.68 -8.57
N LEU A 56 30.63 9.81 -7.25
CA LEU A 56 29.70 10.56 -6.41
C LEU A 56 30.16 11.99 -6.11
N LYS A 57 30.99 12.60 -6.97
CA LYS A 57 31.48 13.97 -6.77
C LYS A 57 30.35 14.99 -6.61
N GLY A 58 29.28 14.84 -7.40
CA GLY A 58 28.09 15.69 -7.32
C GLY A 58 27.42 15.59 -5.95
N LEU A 59 27.19 14.37 -5.44
CA LEU A 59 26.62 14.15 -4.11
C LEU A 59 27.54 14.68 -2.99
N ALA A 60 28.86 14.48 -3.11
CA ALA A 60 29.82 15.07 -2.15
C ALA A 60 29.75 16.61 -2.14
N GLY A 61 29.57 17.25 -3.31
CA GLY A 61 29.36 18.68 -3.44
C GLY A 61 28.06 19.15 -2.77
N LEU A 62 26.96 18.46 -2.96
CA LEU A 62 25.67 18.74 -2.31
C LEU A 62 25.78 18.61 -0.77
N ARG A 63 26.41 17.54 -0.27
CA ARG A 63 26.65 17.34 1.17
C ARG A 63 27.58 18.42 1.76
N ALA A 64 28.66 18.80 1.05
CA ALA A 64 29.53 19.89 1.44
C ALA A 64 28.81 21.24 1.48
N HIS A 65 27.97 21.53 0.48
CA HIS A 65 27.13 22.73 0.45
C HIS A 65 26.20 22.82 1.66
N LYS A 66 25.57 21.69 2.03
CA LYS A 66 24.65 21.62 3.18
C LYS A 66 25.36 21.79 4.52
N ASN A 67 26.51 21.14 4.70
CA ASN A 67 27.09 20.91 6.02
C ASN A 67 28.32 21.78 6.33
N CYS A 68 28.96 22.37 5.30
CA CYS A 68 30.24 23.06 5.46
C CYS A 68 30.09 24.58 5.39
N LYS A 69 30.56 25.30 6.41
CA LYS A 69 30.56 26.77 6.40
C LYS A 69 31.37 27.30 5.21
N ASN A 70 30.83 28.31 4.53
CA ASN A 70 31.47 29.01 3.42
C ASN A 70 31.74 28.21 2.14
N PHE A 71 31.27 26.96 2.03
CA PHE A 71 31.34 26.22 0.78
C PHE A 71 30.01 26.32 0.03
N LYS A 72 30.11 26.71 -1.26
CA LYS A 72 28.95 26.73 -2.17
C LYS A 72 29.24 25.83 -3.35
N TYR A 73 28.33 24.90 -3.63
CA TYR A 73 28.40 24.03 -4.79
C TYR A 73 27.56 24.58 -5.92
N ASP A 74 28.10 24.58 -7.13
CA ASP A 74 27.38 24.98 -8.34
C ASP A 74 26.58 23.77 -8.89
N PHE A 75 25.26 23.80 -8.73
CA PHE A 75 24.34 22.74 -9.17
C PHE A 75 24.34 22.54 -10.70
N GLN A 76 24.85 23.50 -11.49
CA GLN A 76 24.99 23.35 -12.95
C GLN A 76 26.04 22.29 -13.32
N GLN A 77 26.97 22.00 -12.43
CA GLN A 77 27.99 20.96 -12.61
C GLN A 77 27.42 19.53 -12.53
N LEU A 78 26.19 19.34 -12.04
CA LEU A 78 25.54 18.04 -12.03
C LEU A 78 25.08 17.67 -13.45
N SER A 79 25.39 16.45 -13.86
CA SER A 79 24.81 15.85 -15.06
C SER A 79 23.29 15.67 -14.92
N ASP A 80 22.57 15.49 -16.03
CA ASP A 80 21.12 15.25 -16.00
C ASP A 80 20.77 13.95 -15.26
N LEU A 81 21.65 12.95 -15.31
CA LEU A 81 21.50 11.72 -14.54
C LEU A 81 21.61 11.99 -13.03
N GLU A 82 22.64 12.72 -12.59
CA GLU A 82 22.84 13.09 -11.19
C GLU A 82 21.69 13.96 -10.66
N LYS A 83 21.20 14.92 -11.44
CA LYS A 83 20.02 15.73 -11.08
C LYS A 83 18.78 14.89 -10.84
N ARG A 84 18.60 13.81 -11.60
CA ARG A 84 17.49 12.88 -11.40
C ARG A 84 17.69 12.01 -10.16
N ILE A 85 18.89 11.49 -9.95
CA ILE A 85 19.23 10.62 -8.82
C ILE A 85 19.21 11.39 -7.50
N TYR A 86 19.73 12.62 -7.47
CA TYR A 86 19.88 13.47 -6.28
C TYR A 86 18.76 14.51 -6.15
N SER A 87 17.62 14.30 -6.80
CA SER A 87 16.52 15.30 -6.83
C SER A 87 16.04 15.70 -5.44
N GLU A 88 15.93 14.77 -4.50
CA GLU A 88 15.52 15.07 -3.13
C GLU A 88 16.57 15.90 -2.38
N GLU A 89 17.85 15.56 -2.54
CA GLU A 89 18.96 16.28 -1.94
C GLU A 89 19.07 17.71 -2.49
N ILE A 90 18.79 17.90 -3.79
CA ILE A 90 18.75 19.23 -4.43
C ILE A 90 17.56 20.03 -3.89
N ASP A 91 16.41 19.40 -3.80
CA ASP A 91 15.17 20.00 -3.30
C ASP A 91 15.27 20.48 -1.85
N GLU A 92 16.02 19.77 -1.01
CA GLU A 92 16.29 20.18 0.38
C GLU A 92 17.14 21.46 0.48
N LEU A 93 17.92 21.75 -0.57
CA LEU A 93 18.82 22.92 -0.62
C LEU A 93 18.19 24.13 -1.32
N ASP A 94 16.98 24.01 -1.90
CA ASP A 94 16.29 25.11 -2.58
C ASP A 94 15.56 26.03 -1.56
N PRO A 95 16.05 27.27 -1.34
CA PRO A 95 15.42 28.22 -0.43
C PRO A 95 14.04 28.70 -0.89
N LYS A 96 13.63 28.41 -2.14
CA LYS A 96 12.34 28.80 -2.72
C LYS A 96 11.22 27.79 -2.47
N LYS A 97 11.50 26.62 -1.89
CA LYS A 97 10.44 25.69 -1.48
C LYS A 97 9.68 26.23 -0.28
N LEU A 98 8.66 27.02 -0.56
CA LEU A 98 7.67 27.46 0.42
C LEU A 98 7.09 26.25 1.16
N PRO A 99 6.83 26.38 2.48
CA PRO A 99 6.13 25.35 3.24
C PRO A 99 4.81 24.99 2.53
N SER A 100 4.47 23.71 2.53
CA SER A 100 3.28 23.22 1.82
C SER A 100 2.03 24.02 2.25
N PRO A 101 1.05 24.26 1.37
CA PRO A 101 -0.19 24.98 1.70
C PRO A 101 -0.95 24.40 2.91
N SER A 102 -0.65 23.17 3.33
CA SER A 102 -1.19 22.53 4.53
C SER A 102 -0.71 23.17 5.86
N SER A 103 0.31 24.02 5.82
CA SER A 103 0.87 24.69 7.01
C SER A 103 0.13 25.97 7.42
N LEU A 104 -0.71 26.54 6.55
CA LEU A 104 -1.42 27.78 6.85
C LEU A 104 -2.43 27.61 8.00
N PRO A 105 -2.53 28.59 8.93
CA PRO A 105 -3.54 28.56 9.97
C PRO A 105 -4.96 28.77 9.40
N ILE A 106 -5.97 28.27 10.12
CA ILE A 106 -7.38 28.35 9.70
C ILE A 106 -7.83 29.79 9.45
N SER A 107 -7.36 30.76 10.27
CA SER A 107 -7.67 32.19 10.11
C SER A 107 -7.19 32.74 8.76
N GLU A 108 -6.01 32.35 8.32
CA GLU A 108 -5.48 32.74 7.00
C GLU A 108 -6.22 32.07 5.85
N LEU A 109 -6.58 30.79 6.00
CA LEU A 109 -7.38 30.09 4.99
C LEU A 109 -8.79 30.71 4.85
N LYS A 110 -9.40 31.18 5.95
CA LYS A 110 -10.67 31.95 5.90
C LYS A 110 -10.49 33.28 5.17
N LYS A 111 -9.39 34.03 5.42
CA LYS A 111 -9.07 35.26 4.68
C LYS A 111 -8.87 34.97 3.19
N LYS A 112 -8.11 33.93 2.85
CA LYS A 112 -7.88 33.52 1.48
C LYS A 112 -9.18 33.15 0.75
N LEU A 113 -10.11 32.47 1.44
CA LEU A 113 -11.42 32.16 0.89
C LEU A 113 -12.26 33.42 0.63
N ALA A 114 -12.19 34.41 1.53
CA ALA A 114 -12.94 35.67 1.39
C ALA A 114 -12.37 36.56 0.27
N LEU A 115 -11.05 36.53 0.03
CA LEU A 115 -10.34 37.33 -0.97
C LEU A 115 -10.24 36.65 -2.33
N ALA A 116 -10.72 35.42 -2.50
CA ALA A 116 -10.64 34.70 -3.76
C ALA A 116 -11.47 35.38 -4.86
N GLU A 117 -10.80 35.83 -5.92
CA GLU A 117 -11.40 36.56 -7.04
C GLU A 117 -11.96 35.62 -8.11
N THR A 118 -11.27 34.48 -8.33
CA THR A 118 -11.69 33.51 -9.35
C THR A 118 -12.41 32.30 -8.74
N PRO A 119 -13.30 31.64 -9.50
CA PRO A 119 -13.94 30.41 -9.05
C PRO A 119 -12.95 29.30 -8.69
N GLU A 120 -11.82 29.20 -9.41
CA GLU A 120 -10.74 28.24 -9.16
C GLU A 120 -10.04 28.48 -7.83
N GLU A 121 -9.70 29.71 -7.53
CA GLU A 121 -9.09 30.10 -6.24
C GLU A 121 -10.04 29.81 -5.08
N LYS A 122 -11.30 30.18 -5.23
CA LYS A 122 -12.34 29.94 -4.23
C LYS A 122 -12.57 28.45 -3.97
N PHE A 123 -12.60 27.66 -5.03
CA PHE A 123 -12.71 26.20 -4.94
C PHE A 123 -11.53 25.59 -4.19
N LYS A 124 -10.32 26.00 -4.53
CA LYS A 124 -9.08 25.56 -3.86
C LYS A 124 -9.03 25.96 -2.40
N ALA A 125 -9.45 27.19 -2.08
CA ALA A 125 -9.51 27.70 -0.72
C ALA A 125 -10.51 26.91 0.15
N TYR A 126 -11.70 26.58 -0.36
CA TYR A 126 -12.67 25.72 0.33
C TYR A 126 -12.09 24.34 0.64
N LYS A 127 -11.44 23.70 -0.33
CA LYS A 127 -10.80 22.38 -0.15
C LYS A 127 -9.75 22.42 0.96
N GLN A 128 -8.88 23.43 0.95
CA GLN A 128 -7.83 23.60 1.95
C GLN A 128 -8.41 23.85 3.35
N LEU A 129 -9.39 24.74 3.47
CA LEU A 129 -10.04 25.07 4.73
C LEU A 129 -10.73 23.84 5.36
N ARG A 130 -11.52 23.11 4.55
CA ARG A 130 -12.16 21.85 4.99
C ARG A 130 -11.15 20.87 5.56
N LEU A 131 -10.08 20.59 4.78
CA LEU A 131 -9.07 19.61 5.18
C LEU A 131 -8.37 20.02 6.48
N LYS A 132 -8.04 21.31 6.62
CA LYS A 132 -7.41 21.83 7.84
C LYS A 132 -8.34 21.73 9.06
N GLN A 133 -9.62 22.07 8.91
CA GLN A 133 -10.63 21.92 9.98
C GLN A 133 -10.80 20.47 10.41
N LYS A 134 -10.88 19.54 9.44
CA LYS A 134 -10.94 18.09 9.70
C LYS A 134 -9.72 17.64 10.53
N ASN A 135 -8.51 17.97 10.08
CA ASN A 135 -7.26 17.56 10.72
C ASN A 135 -7.04 18.23 12.10
N SER A 136 -7.66 19.37 12.33
CA SER A 136 -7.61 20.09 13.62
C SER A 136 -8.77 19.73 14.56
N GLY A 137 -9.58 18.72 14.23
CA GLY A 137 -10.70 18.26 15.07
C GLY A 137 -11.89 19.23 15.14
N GLN A 138 -11.95 20.25 14.30
CA GLN A 138 -13.06 21.24 14.27
C GLN A 138 -14.27 20.69 13.52
N ARG A 139 -14.91 19.64 14.07
CA ARG A 139 -15.97 18.88 13.41
C ARG A 139 -17.13 19.72 12.91
N MET A 140 -17.68 20.62 13.74
CA MET A 140 -18.85 21.44 13.36
C MET A 140 -18.51 22.42 12.24
N ASP A 141 -17.36 23.09 12.33
CA ASP A 141 -16.87 23.99 11.26
C ASP A 141 -16.61 23.24 9.97
N TYR A 142 -16.03 22.04 10.06
CA TYR A 142 -15.78 21.17 8.90
C TYR A 142 -17.09 20.80 8.17
N LEU A 143 -18.15 20.43 8.90
CA LEU A 143 -19.46 20.12 8.32
C LEU A 143 -20.10 21.36 7.68
N LYS A 144 -20.08 22.49 8.39
CA LYS A 144 -20.60 23.76 7.86
C LYS A 144 -19.87 24.18 6.59
N THR A 145 -18.54 24.21 6.63
CA THR A 145 -17.73 24.57 5.45
C THR A 145 -17.98 23.64 4.28
N THR A 146 -18.25 22.33 4.54
CA THR A 146 -18.59 21.38 3.49
C THR A 146 -19.94 21.68 2.85
N ALA A 147 -20.95 22.05 3.63
CA ALA A 147 -22.27 22.46 3.13
C ALA A 147 -22.19 23.79 2.35
N ASP A 148 -21.47 24.79 2.88
CA ASP A 148 -21.27 26.08 2.22
C ASP A 148 -20.53 25.90 0.87
N PHE A 149 -19.54 25.02 0.84
CA PHE A 149 -18.80 24.67 -0.36
C PHE A 149 -19.70 24.05 -1.44
N PHE A 150 -20.53 23.08 -1.07
CA PHE A 150 -21.50 22.49 -1.97
C PHE A 150 -22.49 23.53 -2.51
N ASN A 151 -23.09 24.34 -1.64
CA ASN A 151 -24.06 25.35 -2.03
C ASN A 151 -23.46 26.41 -2.96
N TRP A 152 -22.23 26.84 -2.69
CA TRP A 152 -21.53 27.78 -3.55
C TRP A 152 -21.25 27.18 -4.94
N THR A 153 -20.74 25.95 -5.03
CA THR A 153 -20.46 25.31 -6.32
C THR A 153 -21.72 25.06 -7.14
N LYS A 154 -22.84 24.73 -6.48
CA LYS A 154 -24.14 24.60 -7.12
C LYS A 154 -24.62 25.93 -7.68
N ALA A 155 -24.45 27.04 -6.94
CA ALA A 155 -24.79 28.38 -7.41
C ALA A 155 -23.90 28.83 -8.57
N ASP A 156 -22.59 28.53 -8.53
CA ASP A 156 -21.64 28.78 -9.62
C ASP A 156 -22.04 28.02 -10.90
N TRP A 157 -22.35 26.73 -10.80
CA TRP A 157 -22.84 25.94 -11.92
C TRP A 157 -24.17 26.48 -12.50
N LYS A 158 -25.10 26.92 -11.67
CA LYS A 158 -26.39 27.49 -12.15
C LYS A 158 -26.20 28.71 -13.04
N LYS A 159 -25.15 29.51 -12.83
CA LYS A 159 -24.82 30.69 -13.66
C LYS A 159 -24.35 30.30 -15.07
N ASN A 160 -23.67 29.14 -15.19
CA ASN A 160 -23.15 28.67 -16.48
C ASN A 160 -23.17 27.14 -16.55
N LYS A 161 -24.37 26.58 -16.81
CA LYS A 161 -24.65 25.15 -16.76
C LYS A 161 -23.87 24.28 -17.75
N LYS A 162 -23.34 24.88 -18.82
CA LYS A 162 -22.57 24.17 -19.87
C LYS A 162 -21.05 24.32 -19.72
N ASN A 163 -20.58 25.12 -18.78
CA ASN A 163 -19.15 25.28 -18.56
C ASN A 163 -18.55 24.06 -17.86
N GLU A 164 -17.58 23.39 -18.50
CA GLU A 164 -16.93 22.20 -17.96
C GLU A 164 -16.32 22.42 -16.56
N GLY A 165 -15.70 23.56 -16.31
CA GLY A 165 -15.10 23.89 -15.01
C GLY A 165 -16.14 23.99 -13.90
N SER A 166 -17.28 24.63 -14.15
CA SER A 166 -18.38 24.74 -13.17
C SER A 166 -19.05 23.39 -12.91
N ILE A 167 -19.22 22.55 -13.95
CA ILE A 167 -19.70 21.16 -13.83
C ILE A 167 -18.74 20.36 -12.94
N ALA A 168 -17.44 20.40 -13.23
CA ALA A 168 -16.43 19.66 -12.49
C ALA A 168 -16.38 20.08 -11.01
N ARG A 169 -16.42 21.38 -10.72
CA ARG A 169 -16.42 21.90 -9.34
C ARG A 169 -17.67 21.47 -8.56
N PHE A 170 -18.86 21.57 -9.16
CA PHE A 170 -20.11 21.13 -8.53
C PHE A 170 -20.13 19.62 -8.30
N TYR A 171 -19.67 18.84 -9.27
CA TYR A 171 -19.57 17.39 -9.18
C TYR A 171 -18.62 16.95 -8.03
N GLU A 172 -17.40 17.49 -7.98
CA GLU A 172 -16.44 17.19 -6.92
C GLU A 172 -16.94 17.61 -5.53
N ALA A 173 -17.54 18.79 -5.43
CA ALA A 173 -18.12 19.23 -4.16
C ALA A 173 -19.26 18.33 -3.69
N THR A 174 -20.08 17.79 -4.60
CA THR A 174 -21.11 16.80 -4.27
C THR A 174 -20.51 15.53 -3.69
N GLN A 175 -19.45 15.00 -4.31
CA GLN A 175 -18.77 13.81 -3.81
C GLN A 175 -18.19 14.05 -2.40
N LEU A 176 -17.55 15.19 -2.19
CA LEU A 176 -16.98 15.56 -0.89
C LEU A 176 -18.06 15.75 0.17
N PHE A 177 -19.21 16.32 -0.20
CA PHE A 177 -20.36 16.45 0.68
C PHE A 177 -20.89 15.07 1.07
N ALA A 178 -21.22 14.24 0.07
CA ALA A 178 -21.80 12.93 0.29
C ALA A 178 -20.89 12.04 1.16
N ARG A 179 -19.58 11.98 0.87
CA ARG A 179 -18.62 11.23 1.68
C ARG A 179 -18.51 11.75 3.11
N THR A 180 -18.51 13.08 3.29
CA THR A 180 -18.45 13.70 4.61
C THR A 180 -19.69 13.37 5.45
N TYR A 181 -20.87 13.56 4.88
CA TYR A 181 -22.12 13.33 5.58
C TYR A 181 -22.39 11.85 5.85
N TRP A 182 -21.95 10.98 4.94
CA TRP A 182 -21.98 9.53 5.15
C TRP A 182 -21.12 9.12 6.36
N THR A 183 -19.86 9.58 6.44
CA THR A 183 -18.97 9.27 7.57
C THR A 183 -19.45 9.86 8.91
N GLU A 184 -20.36 10.82 8.88
CA GLU A 184 -21.00 11.43 10.05
C GLU A 184 -22.38 10.81 10.36
N ASP A 185 -22.67 9.65 9.77
CA ASP A 185 -23.95 8.92 9.90
C ASP A 185 -25.20 9.74 9.46
N LYS A 186 -24.99 10.70 8.55
CA LYS A 186 -26.04 11.55 7.95
C LYS A 186 -26.38 11.06 6.55
N ILE A 187 -26.65 9.76 6.42
CA ILE A 187 -26.88 9.10 5.12
C ILE A 187 -28.11 9.68 4.37
N PRO A 188 -29.27 10.01 5.02
CA PRO A 188 -30.39 10.57 4.28
C PRO A 188 -30.04 11.87 3.55
N GLN A 189 -29.30 12.78 4.19
CA GLN A 189 -28.90 14.05 3.57
C GLN A 189 -27.88 13.82 2.44
N ALA A 190 -26.96 12.86 2.61
CA ALA A 190 -26.02 12.49 1.56
C ALA A 190 -26.76 11.91 0.34
N ASP A 191 -27.74 11.04 0.55
CA ASP A 191 -28.52 10.41 -0.51
C ASP A 191 -29.40 11.42 -1.28
N GLU A 192 -30.03 12.35 -0.57
CA GLU A 192 -30.81 13.44 -1.17
C GLU A 192 -29.97 14.29 -2.12
N ILE A 193 -28.79 14.73 -1.67
CA ILE A 193 -27.87 15.55 -2.47
C ILE A 193 -27.33 14.78 -3.68
N LEU A 194 -27.00 13.51 -3.52
CA LEU A 194 -26.61 12.65 -4.65
C LEU A 194 -27.74 12.53 -5.66
N GLY A 195 -28.97 12.28 -5.22
CA GLY A 195 -30.15 12.18 -6.08
C GLY A 195 -30.46 13.48 -6.82
N GLU A 196 -30.33 14.63 -6.15
CA GLU A 196 -30.47 15.94 -6.78
C GLU A 196 -29.41 16.16 -7.86
N THR A 197 -28.12 15.93 -7.52
CA THR A 197 -27.02 16.17 -8.44
C THR A 197 -27.08 15.22 -9.66
N LEU A 198 -27.47 13.97 -9.45
CA LEU A 198 -27.74 13.03 -10.54
C LEU A 198 -28.74 13.58 -11.56
N ARG A 199 -29.89 14.11 -11.09
CA ARG A 199 -30.91 14.71 -11.99
C ARG A 199 -30.38 15.93 -12.75
N LEU A 200 -29.48 16.70 -12.14
CA LEU A 200 -28.96 17.94 -12.71
C LEU A 200 -27.80 17.72 -13.70
N LEU A 201 -26.95 16.72 -13.47
CA LEU A 201 -25.72 16.52 -14.23
C LEU A 201 -25.75 15.34 -15.20
N LYS A 202 -26.78 14.46 -15.13
CA LYS A 202 -26.94 13.35 -16.09
C LYS A 202 -27.02 13.89 -17.52
N GLY A 203 -26.17 13.36 -18.40
CA GLY A 203 -26.03 13.82 -19.77
C GLY A 203 -25.10 15.02 -19.98
N LEU A 204 -24.62 15.68 -18.92
CA LEU A 204 -23.62 16.75 -18.99
C LEU A 204 -22.20 16.23 -18.69
N THR A 205 -22.10 15.22 -17.85
CA THR A 205 -20.84 14.56 -17.48
C THR A 205 -21.14 13.14 -17.01
N SER A 206 -20.10 12.30 -16.88
CA SER A 206 -20.27 11.01 -16.22
C SER A 206 -20.73 11.18 -14.78
N VAL A 207 -21.76 10.45 -14.40
CA VAL A 207 -22.33 10.43 -13.05
C VAL A 207 -22.09 9.09 -12.33
N ALA A 208 -21.23 8.25 -12.89
CA ALA A 208 -20.90 6.91 -12.36
C ALA A 208 -20.52 6.92 -10.87
N GLU A 209 -19.72 7.91 -10.43
CA GLU A 209 -19.29 7.99 -9.02
C GLU A 209 -20.45 8.34 -8.07
N LEU A 210 -21.44 9.08 -8.51
CA LEU A 210 -22.62 9.37 -7.70
C LEU A 210 -23.47 8.10 -7.53
N TYR A 211 -23.67 7.31 -8.59
CA TYR A 211 -24.31 5.99 -8.50
C TYR A 211 -23.49 5.05 -7.61
N PHE A 212 -22.17 5.01 -7.76
CA PHE A 212 -21.30 4.21 -6.90
C PHE A 212 -21.47 4.55 -5.42
N LEU A 213 -21.49 5.83 -5.04
CA LEU A 213 -21.71 6.27 -3.66
C LEU A 213 -23.10 5.86 -3.15
N LYS A 214 -24.14 5.99 -3.98
CA LYS A 214 -25.49 5.51 -3.62
C LYS A 214 -25.50 3.99 -3.41
N GLY A 215 -24.87 3.23 -4.27
CA GLY A 215 -24.71 1.79 -4.12
C GLY A 215 -24.02 1.40 -2.83
N ARG A 216 -22.92 2.10 -2.46
CA ARG A 216 -22.21 1.87 -1.20
C ARG A 216 -23.05 2.16 0.03
N MET A 217 -23.81 3.26 0.03
CA MET A 217 -24.70 3.61 1.14
C MET A 217 -25.89 2.65 1.24
N ALA A 218 -26.42 2.15 0.13
CA ALA A 218 -27.48 1.15 0.11
C ALA A 218 -26.98 -0.21 0.66
N ASP A 219 -25.76 -0.66 0.30
CA ASP A 219 -25.14 -1.88 0.85
C ASP A 219 -24.97 -1.77 2.38
N GLU A 220 -24.51 -0.64 2.87
CA GLU A 220 -24.36 -0.42 4.33
C GLU A 220 -25.70 -0.47 5.08
N LYS A 221 -26.79 -0.06 4.44
CA LYS A 221 -28.16 -0.18 4.95
C LYS A 221 -28.79 -1.55 4.71
N LEU A 222 -28.04 -2.54 4.21
CA LEU A 222 -28.51 -3.87 3.85
C LEU A 222 -29.62 -3.88 2.78
N LYS A 223 -29.68 -2.83 1.95
CA LYS A 223 -30.60 -2.72 0.81
C LYS A 223 -29.94 -3.27 -0.45
N SER A 224 -29.78 -4.57 -0.49
CA SER A 224 -28.96 -5.26 -1.50
C SER A 224 -29.41 -5.02 -2.95
N ASP A 225 -30.72 -5.04 -3.21
CA ASP A 225 -31.24 -4.83 -4.57
C ASP A 225 -31.04 -3.38 -5.04
N GLU A 226 -31.21 -2.41 -4.14
CA GLU A 226 -30.91 -1.00 -4.41
C GLU A 226 -29.41 -0.78 -4.67
N ALA A 227 -28.54 -1.46 -3.90
CA ALA A 227 -27.12 -1.39 -4.10
C ALA A 227 -26.68 -1.95 -5.46
N VAL A 228 -27.17 -3.15 -5.83
CA VAL A 228 -26.90 -3.78 -7.14
C VAL A 228 -27.37 -2.90 -8.28
N SER A 229 -28.60 -2.37 -8.20
CA SER A 229 -29.15 -1.48 -9.23
C SER A 229 -28.29 -0.22 -9.43
N ASN A 230 -27.83 0.41 -8.34
CA ASN A 230 -26.95 1.58 -8.45
C ASN A 230 -25.57 1.22 -9.04
N TYR A 231 -25.02 0.03 -8.75
CA TYR A 231 -23.79 -0.43 -9.38
C TYR A 231 -23.95 -0.71 -10.86
N ASP A 232 -25.09 -1.28 -11.28
CA ASP A 232 -25.39 -1.48 -12.71
C ASP A 232 -25.49 -0.14 -13.45
N LEU A 233 -26.16 0.86 -12.86
CA LEU A 233 -26.23 2.21 -13.43
C LEU A 233 -24.85 2.89 -13.50
N ALA A 234 -23.97 2.67 -12.51
CA ALA A 234 -22.62 3.18 -12.55
C ALA A 234 -21.79 2.54 -13.67
N LEU A 235 -21.88 1.22 -13.84
CA LEU A 235 -21.20 0.49 -14.91
C LEU A 235 -21.69 0.91 -16.29
N GLU A 236 -22.99 1.12 -16.45
CA GLU A 236 -23.59 1.59 -17.71
C GLU A 236 -23.12 3.00 -18.07
N ASP A 237 -23.12 3.92 -17.11
CA ASP A 237 -22.63 5.29 -17.32
C ASP A 237 -21.14 5.30 -17.73
N LEU A 238 -20.30 4.43 -17.15
CA LEU A 238 -18.89 4.31 -17.54
C LEU A 238 -18.70 3.82 -18.97
N LYS A 239 -19.57 2.97 -19.50
CA LYS A 239 -19.52 2.50 -20.90
C LYS A 239 -19.84 3.62 -21.88
N THR A 240 -20.76 4.51 -21.51
CA THR A 240 -21.31 5.51 -22.42
C THR A 240 -20.57 6.85 -22.40
N THR A 241 -19.96 7.23 -21.27
CA THR A 241 -19.45 8.59 -21.06
C THR A 241 -17.92 8.71 -21.01
N ASN A 242 -17.18 7.62 -20.91
CA ASN A 242 -15.70 7.59 -20.85
C ASN A 242 -15.09 8.75 -20.03
N PRO A 243 -15.29 8.78 -18.71
CA PRO A 243 -14.89 9.90 -17.88
C PRO A 243 -13.38 10.10 -17.85
N LYS A 244 -12.91 11.35 -17.91
CA LYS A 244 -11.48 11.70 -17.90
C LYS A 244 -10.80 11.30 -16.58
N VAL A 245 -11.51 11.33 -15.47
CA VAL A 245 -11.01 10.97 -14.13
C VAL A 245 -12.14 10.34 -13.31
N VAL A 246 -11.95 9.11 -12.87
CA VAL A 246 -12.79 8.44 -11.87
C VAL A 246 -11.91 7.94 -10.73
N SER A 247 -12.42 7.97 -9.49
CA SER A 247 -11.69 7.55 -8.30
C SER A 247 -11.69 6.03 -8.09
N PHE A 248 -12.32 5.27 -8.97
CA PHE A 248 -12.41 3.80 -8.92
C PHE A 248 -12.34 3.19 -10.31
N THR A 249 -12.05 1.89 -10.36
CA THR A 249 -12.08 1.10 -11.59
C THR A 249 -13.44 0.42 -11.76
N PRO A 250 -13.87 0.09 -13.00
CA PRO A 250 -15.04 -0.77 -13.23
C PRO A 250 -14.96 -2.08 -12.45
N ASP A 251 -13.75 -2.66 -12.31
CA ASP A 251 -13.48 -3.88 -11.55
C ASP A 251 -13.93 -3.77 -10.10
N LYS A 252 -13.69 -2.60 -9.46
CA LYS A 252 -14.11 -2.36 -8.06
C LYS A 252 -15.64 -2.37 -7.92
N ILE A 253 -16.36 -1.79 -8.86
CA ILE A 253 -17.84 -1.80 -8.85
C ILE A 253 -18.32 -3.23 -9.07
N LEU A 254 -17.78 -3.91 -10.06
CA LEU A 254 -18.18 -5.26 -10.43
C LEU A 254 -17.90 -6.25 -9.30
N TRP A 255 -16.75 -6.10 -8.61
CA TRP A 255 -16.48 -6.85 -7.39
C TRP A 255 -17.53 -6.63 -6.30
N LEU A 256 -17.89 -5.37 -5.99
CA LEU A 256 -18.86 -5.07 -4.95
C LEU A 256 -20.25 -5.61 -5.29
N LYS A 257 -20.67 -5.49 -6.54
CA LYS A 257 -21.91 -6.10 -7.04
C LYS A 257 -21.89 -7.61 -6.85
N SER A 258 -20.85 -8.28 -7.36
CA SER A 258 -20.70 -9.74 -7.28
C SER A 258 -20.71 -10.22 -5.84
N TRP A 259 -20.01 -9.49 -4.96
CA TRP A 259 -19.94 -9.78 -3.53
C TRP A 259 -21.30 -9.67 -2.83
N ILE A 260 -22.11 -8.65 -3.16
CA ILE A 260 -23.48 -8.53 -2.64
C ILE A 260 -24.36 -9.68 -3.12
N LEU A 261 -24.30 -10.04 -4.39
CA LEU A 261 -25.05 -11.18 -4.94
C LEU A 261 -24.67 -12.48 -4.22
N TYR A 262 -23.38 -12.72 -4.00
CA TYR A 262 -22.85 -13.87 -3.28
C TYR A 262 -23.35 -13.91 -1.83
N LYS A 263 -23.22 -12.80 -1.09
CA LYS A 263 -23.69 -12.71 0.30
C LYS A 263 -25.19 -13.00 0.46
N ASN A 264 -25.98 -12.65 -0.55
CA ASN A 264 -27.41 -12.87 -0.58
C ASN A 264 -27.81 -14.22 -1.21
N LYS A 265 -26.86 -15.12 -1.41
CA LYS A 265 -27.07 -16.47 -1.95
C LYS A 265 -27.73 -16.49 -3.33
N LYS A 266 -27.56 -15.41 -4.13
CA LYS A 266 -28.00 -15.34 -5.53
C LYS A 266 -26.90 -15.95 -6.41
N TRP A 267 -26.72 -17.27 -6.28
CA TRP A 267 -25.53 -17.98 -6.74
C TRP A 267 -25.30 -17.90 -8.25
N GLU A 268 -26.35 -18.04 -9.07
CA GLU A 268 -26.26 -17.92 -10.53
C GLU A 268 -25.82 -16.52 -10.96
N LEU A 269 -26.41 -15.49 -10.34
CA LEU A 269 -26.07 -14.11 -10.64
C LEU A 269 -24.65 -13.75 -10.14
N ALA A 270 -24.27 -14.28 -8.99
CA ALA A 270 -22.93 -14.10 -8.42
C ALA A 270 -21.87 -14.75 -9.31
N GLU A 271 -22.09 -16.01 -9.71
CA GLU A 271 -21.22 -16.76 -10.63
C GLU A 271 -20.98 -15.97 -11.92
N LYS A 272 -22.06 -15.56 -12.58
CA LYS A 272 -21.99 -14.79 -13.84
C LYS A 272 -21.23 -13.46 -13.65
N SER A 273 -21.49 -12.75 -12.56
CA SER A 273 -20.87 -11.46 -12.29
C SER A 273 -19.38 -11.60 -11.92
N PHE A 274 -18.98 -12.64 -11.19
CA PHE A 274 -17.57 -12.95 -10.94
C PHE A 274 -16.84 -13.40 -12.21
N SER A 275 -17.49 -14.17 -13.07
CA SER A 275 -16.97 -14.55 -14.39
C SER A 275 -16.70 -13.32 -15.26
N GLU A 276 -17.64 -12.37 -15.30
CA GLU A 276 -17.48 -11.10 -16.02
C GLU A 276 -16.27 -10.32 -15.50
N LEU A 277 -16.11 -10.23 -14.18
CA LEU A 277 -14.95 -9.57 -13.55
C LEU A 277 -13.64 -10.28 -13.93
N ALA A 278 -13.60 -11.60 -13.83
CA ALA A 278 -12.39 -12.38 -14.12
C ALA A 278 -11.93 -12.26 -15.58
N LEU A 279 -12.88 -12.14 -16.51
CA LEU A 279 -12.62 -11.95 -17.94
C LEU A 279 -12.20 -10.51 -18.28
N GLY A 280 -12.72 -9.52 -17.57
CA GLY A 280 -12.50 -8.10 -17.86
C GLY A 280 -11.25 -7.51 -17.20
N THR A 281 -10.80 -8.05 -16.07
CA THR A 281 -9.66 -7.50 -15.33
C THR A 281 -8.31 -7.94 -15.88
N VAL A 282 -7.34 -7.02 -15.88
CA VAL A 282 -5.94 -7.30 -16.20
C VAL A 282 -5.10 -7.52 -14.93
N ASP A 283 -5.66 -7.22 -13.77
CA ASP A 283 -5.00 -7.45 -12.48
C ASP A 283 -5.14 -8.92 -12.07
N MET A 284 -4.02 -9.63 -12.02
CA MET A 284 -4.00 -11.07 -11.73
C MET A 284 -4.55 -11.40 -10.33
N SER A 285 -4.34 -10.53 -9.35
CA SER A 285 -4.86 -10.75 -7.99
C SER A 285 -6.38 -10.59 -7.93
N GLU A 286 -6.93 -9.59 -8.62
CA GLU A 286 -8.39 -9.41 -8.73
C GLU A 286 -9.01 -10.53 -9.59
N LYS A 287 -8.32 -11.00 -10.62
CA LYS A 287 -8.75 -12.15 -11.43
C LYS A 287 -8.83 -13.41 -10.57
N SER A 288 -7.78 -13.74 -9.84
CA SER A 288 -7.73 -14.93 -8.97
C SER A 288 -8.80 -14.84 -7.86
N ARG A 289 -9.03 -13.65 -7.32
CA ARG A 289 -10.08 -13.37 -6.35
C ARG A 289 -11.49 -13.62 -6.94
N ALA A 290 -11.75 -13.11 -8.14
CA ALA A 290 -13.03 -13.31 -8.83
C ALA A 290 -13.27 -14.78 -9.17
N LEU A 291 -12.28 -15.46 -9.74
CA LEU A 291 -12.34 -16.90 -10.05
C LEU A 291 -12.57 -17.75 -8.78
N PHE A 292 -11.94 -17.42 -7.68
CA PHE A 292 -12.13 -18.14 -6.43
C PHE A 292 -13.58 -18.08 -5.93
N TYR A 293 -14.21 -16.90 -5.95
CA TYR A 293 -15.63 -16.79 -5.57
C TYR A 293 -16.60 -17.25 -6.65
N GLN A 294 -16.18 -17.27 -7.92
CA GLN A 294 -16.91 -17.96 -8.99
C GLN A 294 -16.94 -19.47 -8.70
N SER A 295 -15.81 -20.09 -8.34
CA SER A 295 -15.76 -21.51 -8.01
C SER A 295 -16.64 -21.87 -6.80
N ARG A 296 -16.61 -21.01 -5.76
CA ARG A 296 -17.49 -21.19 -4.58
C ARG A 296 -18.98 -21.06 -4.94
N SER A 297 -19.34 -20.13 -5.86
CA SER A 297 -20.71 -19.99 -6.36
C SER A 297 -21.15 -21.24 -7.12
N LEU A 298 -20.28 -21.78 -7.98
CA LEU A 298 -20.52 -23.03 -8.72
C LEU A 298 -20.69 -24.23 -7.77
N SER A 299 -19.92 -24.31 -6.71
CA SER A 299 -20.05 -25.35 -5.68
C SER A 299 -21.42 -25.30 -5.00
N GLN A 300 -21.96 -24.09 -4.75
CA GLN A 300 -23.32 -23.92 -4.20
C GLN A 300 -24.43 -24.29 -5.18
N LEU A 301 -24.13 -24.30 -6.48
CA LEU A 301 -25.00 -24.74 -7.56
C LEU A 301 -24.86 -26.24 -7.91
N ASP A 302 -24.15 -26.99 -7.07
CA ASP A 302 -23.77 -28.41 -7.25
C ASP A 302 -22.94 -28.69 -8.52
N ARG A 303 -22.30 -27.65 -9.09
CA ARG A 303 -21.40 -27.74 -10.25
C ARG A 303 -19.95 -27.95 -9.79
N LYS A 304 -19.68 -29.00 -9.02
CA LYS A 304 -18.42 -29.25 -8.31
C LYS A 304 -17.22 -29.43 -9.26
N GLU A 305 -17.42 -30.12 -10.39
CA GLU A 305 -16.35 -30.34 -11.37
C GLU A 305 -15.92 -29.04 -12.06
N ASP A 306 -16.87 -28.14 -12.34
CA ASP A 306 -16.53 -26.83 -12.91
C ASP A 306 -15.79 -25.96 -11.87
N ALA A 307 -16.24 -25.98 -10.61
CA ALA A 307 -15.58 -25.31 -9.52
C ALA A 307 -14.12 -25.79 -9.34
N LYS A 308 -13.89 -27.10 -9.38
CA LYS A 308 -12.57 -27.71 -9.29
C LYS A 308 -11.64 -27.24 -10.41
N LYS A 309 -12.11 -27.26 -11.67
CA LYS A 309 -11.34 -26.76 -12.83
C LYS A 309 -10.90 -25.31 -12.66
N ILE A 310 -11.76 -24.46 -12.11
CA ILE A 310 -11.42 -23.06 -11.84
C ILE A 310 -10.34 -22.95 -10.77
N LEU A 311 -10.42 -23.71 -9.66
CA LEU A 311 -9.40 -23.70 -8.62
C LEU A 311 -8.04 -24.20 -9.15
N GLU A 312 -8.02 -25.26 -9.97
CA GLU A 312 -6.82 -25.75 -10.63
C GLU A 312 -6.23 -24.70 -11.58
N GLN A 313 -7.09 -23.94 -12.29
CA GLN A 313 -6.66 -22.84 -13.14
C GLN A 313 -6.02 -21.70 -12.30
N ILE A 314 -6.60 -21.33 -11.16
CA ILE A 314 -6.02 -20.32 -10.27
C ILE A 314 -4.63 -20.76 -9.78
N ILE A 315 -4.48 -22.02 -9.36
CA ILE A 315 -3.19 -22.56 -8.91
C ILE A 315 -2.15 -22.49 -10.02
N LYS A 316 -2.52 -22.83 -11.26
CA LYS A 316 -1.62 -22.78 -12.41
C LYS A 316 -1.18 -21.36 -12.75
N ASP A 317 -2.14 -20.42 -12.78
CA ASP A 317 -1.90 -19.07 -13.29
C ASP A 317 -1.32 -18.13 -12.23
N ASP A 318 -1.62 -18.35 -10.94
CA ASP A 318 -1.28 -17.39 -9.90
C ASP A 318 -0.99 -18.05 -8.53
N PHE A 319 0.00 -18.85 -8.48
CA PHE A 319 0.48 -19.55 -7.29
C PHE A 319 0.87 -18.62 -6.12
N PHE A 320 1.25 -17.36 -6.40
CA PHE A 320 1.80 -16.45 -5.39
C PHE A 320 0.77 -15.54 -4.72
N THR A 321 -0.45 -15.45 -5.23
CA THR A 321 -1.48 -14.66 -4.56
C THR A 321 -2.13 -15.46 -3.41
N PHE A 322 -2.82 -14.72 -2.57
CA PHE A 322 -3.61 -15.32 -1.49
C PHE A 322 -4.59 -16.37 -2.04
N TYR A 323 -5.30 -16.06 -3.14
CA TYR A 323 -6.29 -16.98 -3.71
C TYR A 323 -5.67 -18.17 -4.42
N GLY A 324 -4.53 -18.02 -5.03
CA GLY A 324 -3.73 -19.15 -5.51
C GLY A 324 -3.39 -20.11 -4.36
N LEU A 325 -2.91 -19.55 -3.26
CA LEU A 325 -2.52 -20.35 -2.10
C LEU A 325 -3.72 -21.02 -1.40
N VAL A 326 -4.84 -20.30 -1.22
CA VAL A 326 -6.04 -20.85 -0.57
C VAL A 326 -6.72 -21.91 -1.45
N SER A 327 -6.57 -21.84 -2.78
CA SER A 327 -7.09 -22.86 -3.71
C SER A 327 -6.49 -24.24 -3.47
N TYR A 328 -5.22 -24.33 -3.03
CA TYR A 328 -4.65 -25.62 -2.58
C TYR A 328 -5.45 -26.19 -1.39
N ASN A 329 -5.80 -25.35 -0.41
CA ASN A 329 -6.58 -25.77 0.73
C ASN A 329 -8.00 -26.19 0.35
N GLU A 330 -8.68 -25.46 -0.54
CA GLU A 330 -10.02 -25.81 -1.04
C GLU A 330 -10.04 -27.17 -1.76
N LEU A 331 -8.93 -27.52 -2.44
CA LEU A 331 -8.78 -28.81 -3.12
C LEU A 331 -8.22 -29.92 -2.23
N GLY A 332 -7.89 -29.64 -0.97
CA GLY A 332 -7.23 -30.59 -0.09
C GLY A 332 -5.81 -30.97 -0.50
N LEU A 333 -5.15 -30.11 -1.30
CA LEU A 333 -3.82 -30.34 -1.83
C LEU A 333 -2.74 -29.74 -0.92
N LYS A 334 -1.54 -30.29 -0.98
CA LYS A 334 -0.33 -29.72 -0.38
C LYS A 334 0.49 -28.98 -1.44
N PHE A 335 1.23 -27.96 -1.00
CA PHE A 335 2.25 -27.34 -1.84
C PHE A 335 3.40 -28.32 -2.09
N PRO A 336 3.88 -28.45 -3.32
CA PRO A 336 5.01 -29.33 -3.62
C PRO A 336 6.28 -28.84 -2.94
N ALA A 337 7.20 -29.76 -2.64
CA ALA A 337 8.57 -29.40 -2.25
C ALA A 337 9.24 -28.57 -3.34
N PHE A 338 10.18 -27.69 -2.97
CA PHE A 338 10.84 -26.82 -3.97
C PHE A 338 11.59 -27.62 -5.04
N SER A 339 12.15 -28.78 -4.67
CA SER A 339 12.81 -29.71 -5.60
C SER A 339 11.88 -30.33 -6.66
N GLN A 340 10.56 -30.33 -6.41
CA GLN A 340 9.56 -30.88 -7.34
C GLN A 340 9.04 -29.84 -8.33
N ILE A 341 9.35 -28.54 -8.11
CA ILE A 341 8.83 -27.46 -8.95
C ILE A 341 9.63 -27.37 -10.25
N LYS A 342 8.93 -27.47 -11.38
CA LYS A 342 9.50 -27.27 -12.72
C LYS A 342 9.20 -25.84 -13.19
N VAL A 343 10.23 -25.18 -13.72
CA VAL A 343 10.12 -23.84 -14.30
C VAL A 343 10.23 -23.94 -15.81
N GLU A 344 9.22 -23.49 -16.52
CA GLU A 344 9.16 -23.56 -17.99
C GLU A 344 9.85 -22.35 -18.65
N LYS A 345 9.74 -21.17 -18.05
CA LYS A 345 10.31 -19.92 -18.57
C LYS A 345 11.42 -19.43 -17.65
N LYS A 346 12.60 -19.24 -18.22
CA LYS A 346 13.77 -18.77 -17.48
C LYS A 346 13.77 -17.26 -17.32
N PHE A 347 14.09 -16.80 -16.11
CA PHE A 347 14.37 -15.39 -15.85
C PHE A 347 15.79 -15.02 -16.31
N ALA A 348 15.93 -13.86 -16.95
CA ALA A 348 17.24 -13.38 -17.39
C ALA A 348 18.01 -12.74 -16.24
N PHE A 349 18.79 -13.54 -15.53
CA PHE A 349 19.66 -13.05 -14.45
C PHE A 349 20.88 -12.32 -15.01
N ASP A 350 21.09 -11.10 -14.56
CA ASP A 350 22.27 -10.28 -14.86
C ASP A 350 22.89 -9.74 -13.55
N PRO A 351 23.70 -10.56 -12.85
CA PRO A 351 24.33 -10.19 -11.59
C PRO A 351 25.38 -9.08 -11.74
N GLU A 352 25.87 -8.85 -12.95
CA GLU A 352 26.87 -7.82 -13.24
C GLU A 352 26.26 -6.50 -13.70
N LEU A 353 24.94 -6.45 -13.87
CA LEU A 353 24.21 -5.26 -14.32
C LEU A 353 24.73 -4.71 -15.67
N LEU A 354 24.99 -5.61 -16.62
CA LEU A 354 25.57 -5.28 -17.95
C LEU A 354 24.66 -4.37 -18.80
N PHE A 355 23.38 -4.30 -18.45
CA PHE A 355 22.42 -3.39 -19.11
C PHE A 355 22.59 -1.91 -18.70
N LEU A 356 23.37 -1.61 -17.67
CA LEU A 356 23.70 -0.24 -17.27
C LEU A 356 24.92 0.25 -18.06
N THR A 357 24.96 1.52 -18.38
CA THR A 357 26.19 2.16 -18.86
C THR A 357 27.25 2.15 -17.76
N GLU A 358 28.52 2.22 -18.12
CA GLU A 358 29.62 2.27 -17.15
C GLU A 358 29.45 3.39 -16.11
N THR A 359 28.93 4.54 -16.51
CA THR A 359 28.66 5.67 -15.60
C THR A 359 27.52 5.33 -14.63
N GLU A 360 26.40 4.79 -15.12
CA GLU A 360 25.24 4.41 -14.29
C GLU A 360 25.65 3.31 -13.29
N LYS A 361 26.36 2.30 -13.77
CA LYS A 361 26.86 1.19 -12.94
C LYS A 361 27.80 1.70 -11.86
N LYS A 362 28.75 2.57 -12.22
CA LYS A 362 29.71 3.15 -11.28
C LYS A 362 29.02 4.02 -10.22
N ILE A 363 28.07 4.88 -10.59
CA ILE A 363 27.30 5.67 -9.63
C ILE A 363 26.53 4.74 -8.68
N PHE A 364 25.79 3.77 -9.22
CA PHE A 364 24.98 2.85 -8.42
C PHE A 364 25.82 2.02 -7.43
N THR A 365 26.93 1.44 -7.88
CA THR A 365 27.80 0.64 -7.02
C THR A 365 28.52 1.49 -5.96
N GLU A 366 28.98 2.70 -6.31
CA GLU A 366 29.59 3.61 -5.33
C GLU A 366 28.58 4.13 -4.29
N LEU A 367 27.32 4.38 -4.65
CA LEU A 367 26.27 4.70 -3.67
C LEU A 367 26.18 3.59 -2.59
N ILE A 368 26.24 2.33 -3.00
CA ILE A 368 26.22 1.20 -2.06
C ILE A 368 27.50 1.14 -1.23
N ASN A 369 28.67 1.26 -1.86
CA ASN A 369 29.97 1.20 -1.20
C ASN A 369 30.17 2.32 -0.18
N PHE A 370 29.67 3.53 -0.47
CA PHE A 370 29.68 4.68 0.43
C PHE A 370 28.47 4.71 1.37
N ARG A 371 27.66 3.62 1.40
CA ARG A 371 26.48 3.44 2.26
C ARG A 371 25.41 4.53 2.11
N GLU A 372 25.35 5.18 0.97
CA GLU A 372 24.25 6.06 0.56
C GLU A 372 23.07 5.21 0.04
N ILE A 373 22.66 4.23 0.88
CA ILE A 373 21.78 3.13 0.49
C ILE A 373 20.38 3.62 0.12
N ASP A 374 19.87 4.65 0.78
CA ASP A 374 18.55 5.20 0.48
C ASP A 374 18.52 5.84 -0.92
N ILE A 375 19.62 6.49 -1.32
CA ILE A 375 19.78 7.04 -2.68
C ILE A 375 19.93 5.91 -3.70
N ALA A 376 20.71 4.87 -3.39
CA ALA A 376 20.83 3.68 -4.23
C ALA A 376 19.45 3.01 -4.44
N GLU A 377 18.65 2.89 -3.40
CA GLU A 377 17.31 2.32 -3.48
C GLU A 377 16.39 3.12 -4.40
N ARG A 378 16.33 4.45 -4.25
CA ARG A 378 15.55 5.32 -5.12
C ARG A 378 16.03 5.31 -6.57
N SER A 379 17.35 5.20 -6.79
CA SER A 379 17.93 5.18 -8.14
C SER A 379 17.50 3.97 -8.97
N VAL A 380 17.11 2.86 -8.36
CA VAL A 380 16.57 1.68 -9.08
C VAL A 380 15.38 2.06 -9.96
N GLY A 381 14.45 2.87 -9.46
CA GLY A 381 13.29 3.35 -10.26
C GLY A 381 13.68 4.27 -11.43
N ILE A 382 14.86 4.91 -11.35
CA ILE A 382 15.38 5.81 -12.38
C ILE A 382 16.16 5.03 -13.46
N LEU A 383 16.98 4.06 -13.03
CA LEU A 383 17.92 3.33 -13.88
C LEU A 383 17.27 2.10 -14.53
N ALA A 384 16.41 1.38 -13.83
CA ALA A 384 15.74 0.21 -14.36
C ALA A 384 14.60 0.59 -15.32
N LYS A 385 14.76 0.30 -16.61
CA LYS A 385 13.77 0.63 -17.66
C LYS A 385 12.72 -0.46 -17.88
N SER A 386 12.87 -1.62 -17.25
CA SER A 386 11.96 -2.77 -17.35
C SER A 386 11.91 -3.54 -16.02
N ILE A 387 10.95 -4.44 -15.89
CA ILE A 387 10.73 -5.21 -14.65
C ILE A 387 11.91 -6.15 -14.37
N ASP A 388 12.41 -6.83 -15.38
CA ASP A 388 13.60 -7.72 -15.29
C ASP A 388 14.84 -6.95 -14.78
N LYS A 389 15.09 -5.75 -15.29
CA LYS A 389 16.17 -4.87 -14.83
C LYS A 389 15.96 -4.40 -13.40
N GLN A 390 14.71 -4.07 -13.02
CA GLN A 390 14.37 -3.72 -11.64
C GLN A 390 14.67 -4.88 -10.67
N VAL A 391 14.33 -6.11 -11.07
CA VAL A 391 14.61 -7.31 -10.25
C VAL A 391 16.11 -7.55 -10.13
N ASN A 392 16.88 -7.48 -11.23
CA ASN A 392 18.33 -7.66 -11.19
C ASN A 392 19.04 -6.61 -10.31
N MET A 393 18.69 -5.33 -10.46
CA MET A 393 19.18 -4.26 -9.56
C MET A 393 18.74 -4.49 -8.11
N GLY A 394 17.51 -4.95 -7.90
CA GLY A 394 16.97 -5.31 -6.58
C GLY A 394 17.73 -6.47 -5.94
N ILE A 395 18.10 -7.50 -6.70
CA ILE A 395 18.96 -8.62 -6.24
C ILE A 395 20.33 -8.07 -5.83
N TYR A 396 20.96 -7.26 -6.69
CA TYR A 396 22.26 -6.66 -6.41
C TYR A 396 22.23 -5.82 -5.11
N LEU A 397 21.24 -4.97 -4.96
CA LEU A 397 21.06 -4.11 -3.79
C LEU A 397 20.76 -4.93 -2.51
N ALA A 398 19.96 -5.99 -2.62
CA ALA A 398 19.68 -6.88 -1.49
C ALA A 398 20.95 -7.61 -1.01
N GLN A 399 21.79 -8.08 -1.94
CA GLN A 399 23.05 -8.76 -1.62
C GLN A 399 24.08 -7.82 -1.00
N ASN A 400 24.28 -6.64 -1.58
CA ASN A 400 25.38 -5.74 -1.26
C ASN A 400 24.98 -4.60 -0.29
N GLY A 401 23.72 -4.15 -0.35
CA GLY A 401 23.21 -3.02 0.45
C GLY A 401 22.23 -3.42 1.55
N LYS A 402 21.83 -4.70 1.62
CA LYS A 402 20.79 -5.20 2.56
C LYS A 402 19.48 -4.41 2.49
N ARG A 403 19.12 -3.95 1.28
CA ARG A 403 17.85 -3.30 0.96
C ARG A 403 17.04 -4.18 0.03
N PHE A 404 15.81 -4.50 0.41
CA PHE A 404 15.01 -5.55 -0.22
C PHE A 404 13.79 -5.01 -0.98
N LEU A 405 13.35 -3.79 -0.69
CA LEU A 405 12.11 -3.23 -1.25
C LEU A 405 12.09 -3.22 -2.80
N PRO A 406 13.16 -2.81 -3.52
CA PRO A 406 13.17 -2.84 -4.97
C PRO A 406 13.03 -4.25 -5.55
N LEU A 407 13.65 -5.25 -4.89
CA LEU A 407 13.50 -6.66 -5.26
C LEU A 407 12.05 -7.12 -5.06
N PHE A 408 11.45 -6.83 -3.90
CA PHE A 408 10.06 -7.24 -3.62
C PHE A 408 9.07 -6.59 -4.59
N ALA A 409 9.27 -5.30 -4.88
CA ALA A 409 8.42 -4.56 -5.82
C ALA A 409 8.57 -5.05 -7.26
N GLY A 410 9.79 -5.38 -7.70
CA GLY A 410 10.05 -5.97 -9.01
C GLY A 410 9.49 -7.39 -9.12
N PHE A 411 9.77 -8.24 -8.13
CA PHE A 411 9.27 -9.61 -8.04
C PHE A 411 7.74 -9.70 -8.13
N ALA A 412 7.03 -8.78 -7.47
CA ALA A 412 5.56 -8.76 -7.52
C ALA A 412 4.98 -8.48 -8.92
N LYS A 413 5.79 -7.92 -9.84
CA LYS A 413 5.38 -7.59 -11.21
C LYS A 413 5.74 -8.66 -12.23
N LEU A 414 6.58 -9.63 -11.87
CA LEU A 414 6.96 -10.73 -12.75
C LEU A 414 5.78 -11.66 -13.03
N GLU A 415 5.85 -12.37 -14.16
CA GLU A 415 4.95 -13.49 -14.44
C GLU A 415 5.22 -14.67 -13.48
N ASN A 416 4.24 -15.55 -13.33
CA ASN A 416 4.27 -16.62 -12.34
C ASN A 416 5.51 -17.53 -12.46
N ASN A 417 5.86 -17.97 -13.69
CA ASN A 417 7.04 -18.80 -13.94
C ASN A 417 8.35 -18.06 -13.61
N GLU A 418 8.46 -16.79 -13.96
CA GLU A 418 9.64 -15.97 -13.63
C GLU A 418 9.77 -15.76 -12.11
N ARG A 419 8.64 -15.51 -11.41
CA ARG A 419 8.62 -15.44 -9.93
C ARG A 419 9.11 -16.73 -9.30
N MET A 420 8.70 -17.88 -9.85
CA MET A 420 9.11 -19.17 -9.35
C MET A 420 10.62 -19.37 -9.52
N GLU A 421 11.19 -19.02 -10.66
CA GLU A 421 12.62 -19.15 -10.88
C GLU A 421 13.45 -18.25 -9.95
N VAL A 422 13.02 -16.98 -9.77
CA VAL A 422 13.67 -16.07 -8.83
C VAL A 422 13.57 -16.60 -7.39
N LEU A 423 12.42 -17.15 -6.99
CA LEU A 423 12.23 -17.76 -5.68
C LEU A 423 13.14 -18.97 -5.46
N LEU A 424 13.24 -19.87 -6.45
CA LEU A 424 14.07 -21.07 -6.33
C LEU A 424 15.57 -20.73 -6.27
N LYS A 425 16.00 -19.69 -6.96
CA LYS A 425 17.40 -19.27 -7.02
C LYS A 425 17.82 -18.39 -5.84
N TYR A 426 16.94 -17.50 -5.37
CA TYR A 426 17.24 -16.52 -4.32
C TYR A 426 16.18 -16.47 -3.20
N PRO A 427 15.79 -17.62 -2.62
CA PRO A 427 14.74 -17.61 -1.59
C PRO A 427 15.11 -16.78 -0.36
N GLU A 428 16.39 -16.77 0.02
CA GLU A 428 16.92 -16.00 1.16
C GLU A 428 16.92 -14.48 0.92
N LEU A 429 16.90 -14.01 -0.33
CA LEU A 429 16.75 -12.60 -0.66
C LEU A 429 15.27 -12.17 -0.70
N LEU A 430 14.39 -13.10 -1.10
CA LEU A 430 12.95 -12.84 -1.12
C LEU A 430 12.32 -12.98 0.28
N TYR A 431 12.88 -13.85 1.10
CA TYR A 431 12.46 -14.09 2.49
C TYR A 431 13.66 -14.00 3.43
N PRO A 432 14.28 -12.82 3.54
CA PRO A 432 15.49 -12.64 4.32
C PRO A 432 15.19 -12.78 5.82
N GLN A 433 16.20 -13.22 6.57
CA GLN A 433 16.14 -13.39 8.02
C GLN A 433 17.23 -12.54 8.73
N PRO A 434 17.22 -11.21 8.57
CA PRO A 434 18.17 -10.37 9.28
C PRO A 434 17.89 -10.43 10.79
N TYR A 435 18.91 -10.11 11.60
CA TYR A 435 18.83 -10.10 13.07
C TYR A 435 18.39 -11.45 13.67
N LEU A 436 18.81 -12.56 13.06
CA LEU A 436 18.31 -13.93 13.35
C LEU A 436 18.35 -14.26 14.85
N GLU A 437 19.49 -14.00 15.53
CA GLU A 437 19.62 -14.31 16.96
C GLU A 437 18.67 -13.49 17.84
N LYS A 438 18.41 -12.22 17.48
CA LYS A 438 17.45 -11.39 18.19
C LYS A 438 16.02 -11.91 18.00
N VAL A 439 15.68 -12.32 16.78
CA VAL A 439 14.35 -12.87 16.45
C VAL A 439 14.16 -14.23 17.10
N LYS A 440 15.16 -15.12 17.11
CA LYS A 440 15.10 -16.41 17.81
C LYS A 440 14.88 -16.24 19.31
N SER A 441 15.67 -15.37 19.95
CA SER A 441 15.52 -15.07 21.38
C SER A 441 14.10 -14.56 21.70
N MET A 442 13.52 -13.71 20.85
CA MET A 442 12.17 -13.25 21.05
C MET A 442 11.12 -14.33 20.75
N SER A 443 11.36 -15.19 19.77
CA SER A 443 10.51 -16.35 19.48
C SER A 443 10.43 -17.30 20.69
N GLU A 444 11.57 -17.61 21.30
CA GLU A 444 11.65 -18.43 22.52
C GLU A 444 10.92 -17.76 23.70
N LYS A 445 11.15 -16.46 23.91
CA LYS A 445 10.55 -15.70 25.02
C LYS A 445 9.03 -15.52 24.88
N THR A 446 8.54 -15.33 23.66
CA THR A 446 7.12 -15.02 23.40
C THR A 446 6.31 -16.22 22.93
N GLN A 447 6.97 -17.33 22.57
CA GLN A 447 6.39 -18.50 21.90
C GLN A 447 5.74 -18.18 20.54
N ILE A 448 6.13 -17.05 19.92
CA ILE A 448 5.70 -16.68 18.58
C ILE A 448 6.67 -17.29 17.56
N PRO A 449 6.20 -18.02 16.53
CA PRO A 449 7.08 -18.57 15.51
C PRO A 449 7.91 -17.49 14.82
N THR A 450 9.19 -17.76 14.56
CA THR A 450 10.08 -16.84 13.83
C THR A 450 9.51 -16.45 12.47
N SER A 451 8.85 -17.38 11.79
CA SER A 451 8.17 -17.14 10.50
C SER A 451 7.08 -16.06 10.60
N LEU A 452 6.35 -15.98 11.71
CA LEU A 452 5.33 -14.95 11.90
C LEU A 452 5.98 -13.59 12.20
N ILE A 453 7.02 -13.53 13.04
CA ILE A 453 7.77 -12.30 13.33
C ILE A 453 8.36 -11.73 12.04
N TYR A 454 9.03 -12.57 11.23
CA TYR A 454 9.58 -12.15 9.94
C TYR A 454 8.50 -11.73 8.93
N SER A 455 7.33 -12.36 8.96
CA SER A 455 6.21 -11.99 8.08
C SER A 455 5.73 -10.57 8.35
N VAL A 456 5.66 -10.20 9.63
CA VAL A 456 5.33 -8.83 10.07
C VAL A 456 6.45 -7.87 9.67
N MET A 457 7.71 -8.13 10.04
CA MET A 457 8.84 -7.26 9.68
C MET A 457 8.95 -7.00 8.17
N LYS A 458 8.75 -8.05 7.36
CA LYS A 458 8.77 -7.94 5.89
C LYS A 458 7.68 -7.01 5.39
N GLN A 459 6.46 -7.11 5.93
CA GLN A 459 5.32 -6.31 5.50
C GLN A 459 5.41 -4.87 6.01
N GLU A 460 5.88 -4.66 7.24
CA GLU A 460 5.91 -3.34 7.89
C GLU A 460 6.99 -2.42 7.35
N SER A 461 8.17 -2.93 7.06
CA SER A 461 9.33 -2.10 6.71
C SER A 461 10.17 -2.59 5.54
N ALA A 462 9.86 -3.77 4.96
CA ALA A 462 10.79 -4.47 4.08
C ALA A 462 12.21 -4.57 4.69
N PHE A 463 12.29 -4.71 6.02
CA PHE A 463 13.52 -4.75 6.84
C PHE A 463 14.34 -3.46 6.87
N ASN A 464 13.74 -2.32 6.51
CA ASN A 464 14.39 -1.03 6.68
C ASN A 464 14.13 -0.50 8.10
N GLU A 465 15.15 -0.50 8.94
CA GLU A 465 15.09 -0.05 10.33
C GLU A 465 14.80 1.44 10.49
N ARG A 466 15.00 2.24 9.43
CA ARG A 466 14.78 3.70 9.44
C ARG A 466 13.38 4.11 8.96
N THR A 467 12.53 3.15 8.64
CA THR A 467 11.20 3.41 8.14
C THR A 467 10.35 4.16 9.17
N ARG A 468 9.68 5.23 8.72
CA ARG A 468 8.66 5.97 9.49
C ARG A 468 7.44 6.21 8.62
N SER A 469 6.26 5.83 9.11
CA SER A 469 5.00 6.03 8.40
C SER A 469 4.39 7.42 8.67
N HIS A 470 3.39 7.82 7.90
CA HIS A 470 2.60 9.03 8.16
C HIS A 470 1.85 9.00 9.51
N ALA A 471 1.55 7.82 10.02
CA ALA A 471 0.91 7.62 11.32
C ALA A 471 1.91 7.57 12.47
N ASP A 472 3.18 7.97 12.23
CA ASP A 472 4.27 7.96 13.19
C ASP A 472 4.67 6.56 13.69
N ALA A 473 4.40 5.52 12.90
CA ALA A 473 4.93 4.19 13.16
C ALA A 473 6.38 4.11 12.69
N MET A 474 7.27 3.46 13.46
CA MET A 474 8.72 3.58 13.31
C MET A 474 9.43 2.23 13.39
N GLY A 475 10.46 2.04 12.54
CA GLY A 475 11.40 0.93 12.57
C GLY A 475 10.86 -0.38 11.98
N LEU A 476 11.57 -1.48 12.25
CA LEU A 476 11.37 -2.79 11.60
C LEU A 476 9.94 -3.35 11.69
N MET A 477 9.29 -3.20 12.84
CA MET A 477 7.93 -3.70 13.11
C MET A 477 6.91 -2.56 13.22
N GLN A 478 7.26 -1.34 12.78
CA GLN A 478 6.39 -0.16 12.72
C GLN A 478 5.66 0.13 14.04
N MET A 479 6.43 0.24 15.12
CA MET A 479 5.88 0.55 16.44
C MET A 479 5.52 2.04 16.57
N ILE A 480 4.29 2.34 17.00
CA ILE A 480 3.87 3.70 17.33
C ILE A 480 4.41 4.08 18.71
N PRO A 481 5.03 5.28 18.89
CA PRO A 481 5.68 5.67 20.16
C PRO A 481 4.81 5.53 21.41
N ARG A 482 3.51 5.85 21.30
CA ARG A 482 2.54 5.68 22.40
C ARG A 482 2.38 4.22 22.80
N LEU A 483 2.26 3.31 21.84
CA LEU A 483 2.13 1.87 22.06
C LEU A 483 3.45 1.31 22.61
N ALA A 484 4.57 1.70 22.01
CA ALA A 484 5.91 1.31 22.47
C ALA A 484 6.12 1.64 23.95
N LYS A 485 5.71 2.82 24.41
CA LYS A 485 5.76 3.22 25.82
C LYS A 485 4.91 2.34 26.76
N GLN A 486 3.76 1.86 26.28
CA GLN A 486 2.90 0.95 27.05
C GLN A 486 3.52 -0.43 27.16
N ILE A 487 3.99 -0.98 26.03
CA ILE A 487 4.63 -2.30 25.97
C ILE A 487 5.95 -2.30 26.75
N SER A 488 6.77 -1.26 26.63
CA SER A 488 8.05 -1.16 27.34
C SER A 488 7.89 -1.23 28.85
N LYS A 489 6.88 -0.54 29.41
CA LYS A 489 6.56 -0.58 30.85
C LYS A 489 6.05 -1.96 31.29
N LYS A 490 5.28 -2.64 30.44
CA LYS A 490 4.70 -3.96 30.78
C LYS A 490 5.74 -5.08 30.80
N PHE A 491 6.73 -5.01 29.90
CA PHE A 491 7.69 -6.09 29.68
C PHE A 491 9.13 -5.70 29.99
N ASP A 492 9.32 -4.56 30.66
CA ASP A 492 10.64 -4.04 31.09
C ASP A 492 11.65 -3.94 29.93
N VAL A 493 11.24 -3.30 28.83
CA VAL A 493 12.12 -3.02 27.69
C VAL A 493 12.69 -1.62 27.82
N ALA A 494 14.00 -1.46 27.66
CA ALA A 494 14.69 -0.17 27.71
C ALA A 494 14.27 0.73 26.52
N TYR A 495 13.25 1.55 26.74
CA TYR A 495 12.72 2.52 25.78
C TYR A 495 12.52 3.87 26.45
N THR A 496 13.17 4.91 25.95
CA THR A 496 13.17 6.25 26.56
C THR A 496 12.58 7.33 25.67
N LYS A 497 12.85 7.27 24.36
CA LYS A 497 12.42 8.25 23.35
C LYS A 497 12.04 7.56 22.03
N SER A 498 11.32 8.28 21.17
CA SER A 498 10.83 7.74 19.90
C SER A 498 11.93 7.20 18.99
N GLU A 499 13.10 7.85 18.98
CA GLU A 499 14.25 7.46 18.16
C GLU A 499 14.82 6.08 18.53
N ASP A 500 14.59 5.61 19.75
CA ASP A 500 14.98 4.25 20.17
C ASP A 500 14.29 3.18 19.31
N LEU A 501 13.16 3.51 18.65
CA LEU A 501 12.46 2.60 17.75
C LEU A 501 13.21 2.32 16.43
N TYR A 502 14.27 3.07 16.13
CA TYR A 502 15.17 2.75 15.03
C TYR A 502 16.26 1.74 15.43
N ASN A 503 16.42 1.46 16.73
CA ASN A 503 17.30 0.41 17.20
C ASN A 503 16.65 -0.96 16.96
N PRO A 504 17.24 -1.86 16.14
CA PRO A 504 16.69 -3.17 15.83
C PRO A 504 16.38 -4.02 17.07
N GLN A 505 17.24 -3.98 18.10
CA GLN A 505 17.04 -4.73 19.34
C GLN A 505 15.75 -4.31 20.05
N ILE A 506 15.58 -3.01 20.26
CA ILE A 506 14.42 -2.44 20.97
C ILE A 506 13.15 -2.66 20.15
N ASN A 507 13.20 -2.39 18.84
CA ASN A 507 12.04 -2.50 17.96
C ASN A 507 11.53 -3.95 17.86
N ILE A 508 12.43 -4.92 17.67
CA ILE A 508 12.08 -6.35 17.60
C ILE A 508 11.49 -6.82 18.96
N GLN A 509 12.05 -6.38 20.09
CA GLN A 509 11.51 -6.73 21.41
C GLN A 509 10.09 -6.19 21.57
N LEU A 510 9.88 -4.90 21.35
CA LEU A 510 8.57 -4.26 21.52
C LEU A 510 7.52 -4.83 20.56
N GLY A 511 7.88 -4.99 19.28
CA GLY A 511 6.99 -5.53 18.25
C GLY A 511 6.62 -7.00 18.50
N SER A 512 7.58 -7.82 18.98
CA SER A 512 7.30 -9.23 19.31
C SER A 512 6.40 -9.36 20.53
N PHE A 513 6.55 -8.51 21.54
CA PHE A 513 5.63 -8.49 22.69
C PHE A 513 4.24 -8.00 22.30
N GLU A 514 4.11 -6.99 21.45
CA GLU A 514 2.82 -6.57 20.90
C GLU A 514 2.16 -7.71 20.12
N LEU A 515 2.92 -8.39 19.26
CA LEU A 515 2.42 -9.53 18.49
C LEU A 515 1.93 -10.65 19.43
N MET A 516 2.68 -10.96 20.49
CA MET A 516 2.27 -11.92 21.53
C MET A 516 0.97 -11.50 22.20
N GLU A 517 0.82 -10.23 22.58
CA GLU A 517 -0.41 -9.72 23.17
C GLU A 517 -1.61 -9.89 22.23
N GLN A 518 -1.43 -9.63 20.93
CA GLN A 518 -2.47 -9.83 19.95
C GLN A 518 -2.80 -11.32 19.77
N VAL A 519 -1.80 -12.22 19.73
CA VAL A 519 -2.03 -13.68 19.67
C VAL A 519 -2.87 -14.14 20.87
N ARG A 520 -2.55 -13.66 22.07
CA ARG A 520 -3.33 -14.01 23.29
C ARG A 520 -4.75 -13.46 23.23
N LYS A 521 -4.94 -12.19 22.86
CA LYS A 521 -6.26 -11.54 22.79
C LYS A 521 -7.15 -12.13 21.71
N GLN A 522 -6.58 -12.63 20.63
CA GLN A 522 -7.31 -13.21 19.51
C GLN A 522 -7.35 -14.75 19.54
N SER A 523 -7.05 -15.36 20.69
CA SER A 523 -7.08 -16.83 20.91
C SER A 523 -6.30 -17.61 19.85
N GLY A 524 -5.17 -17.05 19.40
CA GLY A 524 -4.29 -17.67 18.40
C GLY A 524 -4.79 -17.61 16.95
N GLN A 525 -5.95 -17.00 16.68
CA GLN A 525 -6.47 -16.89 15.31
C GLN A 525 -5.66 -15.83 14.51
N LEU A 526 -4.77 -16.29 13.62
CA LEU A 526 -3.76 -15.42 13.00
C LEU A 526 -4.32 -14.38 12.02
N THR A 527 -5.49 -14.64 11.40
CA THR A 527 -6.19 -13.61 10.60
C THR A 527 -6.60 -12.42 11.48
N PHE A 528 -7.13 -12.70 12.68
CA PHE A 528 -7.52 -11.66 13.65
C PHE A 528 -6.30 -10.97 14.25
N VAL A 529 -5.24 -11.73 14.53
CA VAL A 529 -3.95 -11.17 14.98
C VAL A 529 -3.41 -10.16 13.97
N ALA A 530 -3.32 -10.53 12.69
CA ALA A 530 -2.83 -9.65 11.63
C ALA A 530 -3.73 -8.42 11.46
N ALA A 531 -5.06 -8.58 11.50
CA ALA A 531 -6.01 -7.47 11.41
C ALA A 531 -5.89 -6.51 12.61
N ALA A 532 -5.75 -7.06 13.84
CA ALA A 532 -5.58 -6.24 15.04
C ALA A 532 -4.23 -5.52 15.09
N TYR A 533 -3.17 -6.15 14.62
CA TYR A 533 -1.85 -5.54 14.55
C TYR A 533 -1.83 -4.32 13.64
N ASN A 534 -2.42 -4.44 12.43
CA ASN A 534 -2.44 -3.35 11.44
C ASN A 534 -3.47 -2.26 11.76
N ALA A 535 -4.73 -2.62 12.07
CA ALA A 535 -5.82 -1.65 12.25
C ALA A 535 -6.15 -1.33 13.72
N GLY A 536 -5.55 -2.05 14.64
CA GLY A 536 -5.84 -1.97 16.07
C GLY A 536 -6.99 -2.90 16.51
N PRO A 537 -6.95 -3.37 17.78
CA PRO A 537 -7.92 -4.34 18.31
C PRO A 537 -9.35 -3.80 18.37
N ASN A 538 -9.55 -2.48 18.53
CA ASN A 538 -10.89 -1.88 18.56
C ASN A 538 -11.58 -1.92 17.18
N ALA A 539 -10.82 -1.72 16.10
CA ALA A 539 -11.35 -1.83 14.75
C ALA A 539 -11.78 -3.27 14.47
N LEU A 540 -10.93 -4.25 14.79
CA LEU A 540 -11.27 -5.67 14.66
C LEU A 540 -12.50 -6.04 15.46
N ALA A 541 -12.60 -5.63 16.73
CA ALA A 541 -13.76 -5.93 17.59
C ALA A 541 -15.07 -5.40 16.98
N ASN A 542 -15.02 -4.19 16.40
CA ASN A 542 -16.19 -3.65 15.70
C ASN A 542 -16.54 -4.46 14.45
N TRP A 543 -15.55 -4.91 13.65
CA TRP A 543 -15.81 -5.72 12.46
C TRP A 543 -16.35 -7.11 12.81
N LEU A 544 -15.85 -7.73 13.85
CA LEU A 544 -16.37 -9.02 14.35
C LEU A 544 -17.82 -8.89 14.82
N LYS A 545 -18.20 -7.75 15.38
CA LYS A 545 -19.59 -7.47 15.79
C LYS A 545 -20.51 -7.21 14.60
N THR A 546 -20.04 -6.45 13.60
CA THR A 546 -20.91 -5.90 12.54
C THR A 546 -20.80 -6.63 11.20
N ARG A 547 -19.72 -7.40 10.96
CA ARG A 547 -19.36 -7.98 9.67
C ARG A 547 -18.89 -9.43 9.75
N LYS A 548 -19.13 -10.11 10.90
CA LYS A 548 -18.70 -11.50 11.09
C LYS A 548 -19.31 -12.41 10.03
N ARG A 549 -18.49 -13.33 9.50
CA ARG A 549 -18.87 -14.41 8.61
C ARG A 549 -18.48 -15.76 9.26
N PRO A 550 -19.21 -16.85 8.95
CA PRO A 550 -18.82 -18.18 9.41
C PRO A 550 -17.46 -18.63 8.82
N ASP A 551 -17.20 -18.26 7.58
CA ASP A 551 -15.97 -18.57 6.85
C ASP A 551 -14.97 -17.41 6.99
N ILE A 552 -13.72 -17.75 7.33
CA ILE A 552 -12.65 -16.76 7.53
C ILE A 552 -12.28 -16.03 6.23
N VAL A 553 -12.28 -16.74 5.10
CA VAL A 553 -11.92 -16.13 3.80
C VAL A 553 -12.98 -15.10 3.41
N GLU A 554 -14.26 -15.38 3.73
CA GLU A 554 -15.34 -14.40 3.55
C GLU A 554 -15.21 -13.23 4.55
N PHE A 555 -14.84 -13.49 5.81
CA PHE A 555 -14.61 -12.42 6.78
C PHE A 555 -13.48 -11.49 6.34
N ILE A 556 -12.40 -12.02 5.76
CA ILE A 556 -11.32 -11.18 5.20
C ILE A 556 -11.88 -10.19 4.17
N GLU A 557 -12.83 -10.62 3.32
CA GLU A 557 -13.45 -9.73 2.32
C GLU A 557 -14.39 -8.68 2.93
N GLU A 558 -14.93 -8.93 4.11
CA GLU A 558 -15.75 -7.97 4.87
C GLU A 558 -14.93 -6.93 5.64
N ILE A 559 -13.60 -7.07 5.75
CA ILE A 559 -12.74 -6.05 6.36
C ILE A 559 -12.84 -4.76 5.52
N PRO A 560 -13.36 -3.65 6.09
CA PRO A 560 -13.67 -2.46 5.29
C PRO A 560 -12.44 -1.66 4.88
N TYR A 561 -11.31 -1.83 5.57
CA TYR A 561 -10.05 -1.18 5.23
C TYR A 561 -9.30 -2.00 4.21
N ASP A 562 -9.17 -1.48 2.99
CA ASP A 562 -8.48 -2.14 1.86
C ASP A 562 -7.03 -2.51 2.26
N GLU A 563 -6.36 -1.63 3.01
CA GLU A 563 -5.02 -1.86 3.54
C GLU A 563 -4.98 -3.08 4.47
N THR A 564 -5.83 -3.13 5.48
CA THR A 564 -5.86 -4.24 6.45
C THR A 564 -6.27 -5.56 5.81
N ARG A 565 -7.23 -5.53 4.89
CA ARG A 565 -7.64 -6.71 4.12
C ARG A 565 -6.47 -7.29 3.31
N THR A 566 -5.69 -6.43 2.66
CA THR A 566 -4.49 -6.83 1.93
C THR A 566 -3.38 -7.29 2.88
N TYR A 567 -3.18 -6.59 4.00
CA TYR A 567 -2.20 -6.94 5.02
C TYR A 567 -2.38 -8.38 5.54
N VAL A 568 -3.60 -8.75 5.94
CA VAL A 568 -3.92 -10.10 6.41
C VAL A 568 -3.53 -11.17 5.39
N LYS A 569 -3.89 -10.97 4.12
CA LYS A 569 -3.55 -11.89 3.02
C LYS A 569 -2.04 -12.04 2.82
N ILE A 570 -1.31 -10.93 2.94
CA ILE A 570 0.15 -10.91 2.78
C ILE A 570 0.85 -11.58 3.97
N ILE A 571 0.39 -11.37 5.21
CA ILE A 571 0.98 -12.02 6.39
C ILE A 571 0.83 -13.54 6.27
N ALA A 572 -0.36 -14.05 5.91
CA ALA A 572 -0.58 -15.47 5.70
C ALA A 572 0.36 -16.05 4.63
N ARG A 573 0.48 -15.38 3.48
CA ARG A 573 1.40 -15.74 2.41
C ARG A 573 2.86 -15.75 2.87
N ASN A 574 3.30 -14.68 3.52
CA ASN A 574 4.69 -14.56 3.95
C ASN A 574 5.04 -15.66 4.95
N LYS A 575 4.17 -15.93 5.93
CA LYS A 575 4.39 -17.02 6.91
C LYS A 575 4.55 -18.36 6.21
N LEU A 576 3.66 -18.70 5.26
CA LEU A 576 3.77 -19.93 4.49
C LEU A 576 5.13 -20.06 3.78
N PHE A 577 5.60 -19.01 3.14
CA PHE A 577 6.88 -19.06 2.43
C PHE A 577 8.07 -19.11 3.38
N TYR A 578 8.06 -18.43 4.52
CA TYR A 578 9.10 -18.59 5.55
C TYR A 578 9.16 -20.03 6.07
N ASP A 579 8.01 -20.66 6.34
CA ASP A 579 7.94 -22.05 6.76
C ASP A 579 8.46 -23.00 5.68
N ARG A 580 8.08 -22.80 4.41
CA ARG A 580 8.55 -23.61 3.26
C ARG A 580 10.04 -23.49 3.00
N ILE A 581 10.61 -22.30 3.13
CA ILE A 581 12.06 -22.09 2.90
C ILE A 581 12.88 -22.76 3.98
N SER A 582 12.40 -22.83 5.21
CA SER A 582 13.06 -23.54 6.31
C SER A 582 13.08 -25.06 6.12
N LYS A 583 12.15 -25.60 5.27
CA LYS A 583 11.96 -27.02 5.01
C LYS A 583 11.73 -27.29 3.52
N ARG A 584 12.73 -26.99 2.70
CA ARG A 584 12.62 -26.96 1.23
C ARG A 584 12.21 -28.29 0.58
N ASP A 585 12.58 -29.39 1.20
CA ASP A 585 12.38 -30.73 0.67
C ASP A 585 11.08 -31.40 1.17
N GLU A 586 10.28 -30.68 1.96
CA GLU A 586 8.99 -31.13 2.46
C GLU A 586 7.83 -30.51 1.68
N GLU A 587 6.74 -31.26 1.57
CA GLU A 587 5.45 -30.72 1.16
C GLU A 587 4.81 -29.96 2.32
N HIS A 588 4.15 -28.85 2.03
CA HIS A 588 3.53 -28.00 3.02
C HIS A 588 2.03 -27.83 2.79
N SER A 589 1.26 -27.81 3.86
CA SER A 589 -0.15 -27.37 3.83
C SER A 589 -0.25 -25.85 4.00
N TYR A 590 -1.36 -25.29 3.57
CA TYR A 590 -1.69 -23.92 3.92
C TYR A 590 -1.78 -23.75 5.44
N PRO A 591 -1.27 -22.65 6.02
CA PRO A 591 -1.31 -22.46 7.47
C PRO A 591 -2.77 -22.35 7.95
N THR A 592 -3.31 -23.45 8.46
CA THR A 592 -4.73 -23.56 8.84
C THR A 592 -5.12 -22.63 9.98
N GLU A 593 -4.15 -22.23 10.81
CA GLU A 593 -4.35 -21.24 11.88
C GLU A 593 -4.82 -19.87 11.38
N PHE A 594 -4.73 -19.59 10.07
CA PHE A 594 -5.35 -18.43 9.43
C PHE A 594 -6.80 -18.67 9.01
N LEU A 595 -7.27 -19.93 8.95
CA LEU A 595 -8.57 -20.30 8.38
C LEU A 595 -9.58 -20.77 9.43
N VAL A 596 -9.13 -21.18 10.62
CA VAL A 596 -10.00 -21.69 11.67
C VAL A 596 -10.70 -20.56 12.40
N MET A 597 -12.04 -20.51 12.35
CA MET A 597 -12.81 -19.59 13.19
C MET A 597 -12.71 -20.02 14.65
N PRO A 598 -12.41 -19.09 15.59
CA PRO A 598 -12.44 -19.42 17.00
C PRO A 598 -13.85 -19.86 17.42
N ILE A 599 -13.93 -20.91 18.20
CA ILE A 599 -15.17 -21.28 18.91
C ILE A 599 -15.37 -20.13 19.91
N VAL A 600 -16.37 -19.31 19.69
CA VAL A 600 -16.81 -18.30 20.67
C VAL A 600 -17.72 -19.02 21.62
N GLU A 601 -17.20 -19.31 22.83
CA GLU A 601 -18.04 -19.74 23.94
C GLU A 601 -19.02 -18.67 24.42
#